data_d3130881741546e0861954e69b01f19c
#
_entry.id   d3130881741546e0861954e69b01f19c
#
_cell.length_a   1.000
_cell.length_b   1.000
_cell.length_c   1.000
_cell.angle_alpha   90.00
_cell.angle_beta   90.00
_cell.angle_gamma   90.00
#
_symmetry.space_group_name_H-M   'P 1'
#
loop_
_entity.id
_entity.type
_entity.pdbx_description
1 polymer ?
#
loop_
_entity_poly.entity_id
_entity_poly.type
_entity_poly.pdbx_seq_one_letter_code
_entity_poly.pdbx_strand_id
1 'polypeptide(L)'
;VLDGLRAYVKRTLDLTFDALTTPERLNVLESLEVFRRELPAAEHALINELAGVEPSELGGKLAAVLANRLRITRAEASRRVHEAADLGERRALNGEPLEPVLPATAAAQRNGDLGPAHVAVIRSFWQRVPDFVDIETRVRAEAQLARLGREHRPDELARLADKLMDCLNPDGDFSDVDRAKRRGLTIGRQDIAGMSPINGWLTPEARATLDAVFAKLAAPGMCNPDDA
;
A
#
# COMPACT_ATOMS: atom_id res chain seq x y z
N VAL A 1 -17.55 23.59 -0.64
CA VAL A 1 -17.15 22.36 -1.35
C VAL A 1 -17.57 21.14 -0.54
N LEU A 2 -17.11 20.94 0.70
CA LEU A 2 -17.40 19.74 1.51
C LEU A 2 -18.90 19.56 1.80
N ASP A 3 -19.64 20.63 2.02
CA ASP A 3 -21.10 20.56 2.22
C ASP A 3 -21.82 20.10 0.94
N GLY A 4 -21.35 20.56 -0.22
CA GLY A 4 -21.85 20.09 -1.52
C GLY A 4 -21.57 18.60 -1.72
N LEU A 5 -20.35 18.14 -1.44
CA LEU A 5 -19.99 16.72 -1.51
C LEU A 5 -20.90 15.87 -0.59
N ARG A 6 -21.12 16.33 0.65
CA ARG A 6 -22.02 15.64 1.60
C ARG A 6 -23.46 15.57 1.09
N ALA A 7 -23.95 16.65 0.47
CA ALA A 7 -25.30 16.66 -0.12
C ALA A 7 -25.41 15.68 -1.28
N TYR A 8 -24.39 15.58 -2.15
CA TYR A 8 -24.37 14.58 -3.23
C TYR A 8 -24.35 13.15 -2.70
N VAL A 9 -23.50 12.85 -1.70
CA VAL A 9 -23.47 11.52 -1.06
C VAL A 9 -24.85 11.16 -0.49
N LYS A 10 -25.52 12.09 0.23
CA LYS A 10 -26.86 11.85 0.75
C LYS A 10 -27.86 11.52 -0.37
N ARG A 11 -27.87 12.31 -1.44
CA ARG A 11 -28.73 12.05 -2.60
C ARG A 11 -28.46 10.71 -3.24
N THR A 12 -27.20 10.28 -3.31
CA THR A 12 -26.82 8.95 -3.82
C THR A 12 -27.37 7.82 -2.94
N LEU A 13 -27.39 8.01 -1.61
CA LEU A 13 -27.95 7.03 -0.67
C LEU A 13 -29.49 6.89 -0.80
N ASP A 14 -30.15 7.94 -1.27
CA ASP A 14 -31.62 7.95 -1.47
C ASP A 14 -32.03 7.41 -2.85
N LEU A 15 -31.07 7.03 -3.72
CA LEU A 15 -31.38 6.47 -5.04
C LEU A 15 -31.97 5.07 -4.92
N THR A 16 -32.98 4.81 -5.75
CA THR A 16 -33.52 3.47 -5.98
C THR A 16 -33.03 2.95 -7.34
N PHE A 17 -32.74 1.67 -7.40
CA PHE A 17 -32.17 1.05 -8.59
C PHE A 17 -33.09 0.03 -9.26
N ASP A 18 -34.37 -0.01 -8.86
CA ASP A 18 -35.35 -1.00 -9.30
C ASP A 18 -35.60 -0.95 -10.80
N ALA A 19 -35.57 0.27 -11.38
CA ALA A 19 -35.78 0.50 -12.80
C ALA A 19 -34.56 0.19 -13.67
N LEU A 20 -33.38 -0.05 -13.07
CA LEU A 20 -32.15 -0.28 -13.81
C LEU A 20 -32.00 -1.75 -14.19
N THR A 21 -31.49 -1.98 -15.40
CA THR A 21 -31.02 -3.28 -15.86
C THR A 21 -29.73 -3.70 -15.14
N THR A 22 -29.37 -4.96 -15.23
CA THR A 22 -28.11 -5.47 -14.62
C THR A 22 -26.87 -4.74 -15.12
N PRO A 23 -26.66 -4.48 -16.43
CA PRO A 23 -25.53 -3.68 -16.90
C PRO A 23 -25.51 -2.25 -16.33
N GLU A 24 -26.65 -1.59 -16.25
CA GLU A 24 -26.74 -0.23 -15.71
C GLU A 24 -26.37 -0.20 -14.21
N ARG A 25 -26.79 -1.20 -13.42
CA ARG A 25 -26.37 -1.34 -12.02
C ARG A 25 -24.87 -1.51 -11.88
N LEU A 26 -24.22 -2.30 -12.76
CA LEU A 26 -22.77 -2.47 -12.78
C LEU A 26 -22.07 -1.15 -13.12
N ASN A 27 -22.57 -0.39 -14.08
CA ASN A 27 -22.02 0.92 -14.44
C ASN A 27 -22.10 1.93 -13.27
N VAL A 28 -23.19 1.88 -12.50
CA VAL A 28 -23.30 2.71 -11.27
C VAL A 28 -22.25 2.31 -10.24
N LEU A 29 -22.05 1.01 -10.00
CA LEU A 29 -21.01 0.52 -9.08
C LEU A 29 -19.60 0.92 -9.54
N GLU A 30 -19.33 0.82 -10.84
CA GLU A 30 -18.06 1.26 -11.41
C GLU A 30 -17.83 2.76 -11.19
N SER A 31 -18.85 3.59 -11.45
CA SER A 31 -18.77 5.03 -11.22
C SER A 31 -18.51 5.37 -9.73
N LEU A 32 -19.17 4.67 -8.82
CA LEU A 32 -18.94 4.85 -7.38
C LEU A 32 -17.51 4.41 -6.98
N GLU A 33 -16.99 3.37 -7.61
CA GLU A 33 -15.63 2.92 -7.36
C GLU A 33 -14.58 3.93 -7.86
N VAL A 34 -14.81 4.57 -9.02
CA VAL A 34 -13.95 5.67 -9.52
C VAL A 34 -13.87 6.79 -8.48
N PHE A 35 -14.99 7.27 -7.94
CA PHE A 35 -14.99 8.29 -6.88
C PHE A 35 -14.20 7.86 -5.62
N ARG A 36 -14.32 6.59 -5.21
CA ARG A 36 -13.54 6.08 -4.07
C ARG A 36 -12.04 6.11 -4.32
N ARG A 37 -11.61 5.90 -5.57
CA ARG A 37 -10.20 5.90 -5.98
C ARG A 37 -9.63 7.31 -6.06
N GLU A 38 -10.44 8.31 -6.39
CA GLU A 38 -10.04 9.72 -6.47
C GLU A 38 -9.86 10.38 -5.09
N LEU A 39 -10.68 10.03 -4.10
CA LEU A 39 -10.68 10.66 -2.79
C LEU A 39 -9.32 10.69 -2.09
N PRO A 40 -8.51 9.63 -2.06
CA PRO A 40 -7.18 9.67 -1.44
C PRO A 40 -6.25 10.71 -2.05
N ALA A 41 -6.34 10.97 -3.36
CA ALA A 41 -5.51 11.98 -4.02
C ALA A 41 -5.77 13.41 -3.47
N ALA A 42 -7.01 13.70 -3.05
CA ALA A 42 -7.33 14.96 -2.39
C ALA A 42 -6.80 15.04 -0.95
N GLU A 43 -6.63 13.90 -0.27
CA GLU A 43 -6.10 13.84 1.09
C GLU A 43 -4.58 14.04 1.14
N HIS A 44 -3.84 13.66 0.09
CA HIS A 44 -2.37 13.66 0.07
C HIS A 44 -1.79 15.05 0.32
N ALA A 45 -2.32 16.09 -0.32
CA ALA A 45 -1.85 17.46 -0.12
C ALA A 45 -2.02 17.91 1.33
N LEU A 46 -3.18 17.62 1.94
CA LEU A 46 -3.46 17.96 3.33
C LEU A 46 -2.54 17.21 4.30
N ILE A 47 -2.29 15.93 4.06
CA ILE A 47 -1.41 15.11 4.90
C ILE A 47 0.03 15.62 4.79
N ASN A 48 0.50 15.99 3.59
CA ASN A 48 1.85 16.52 3.40
C ASN A 48 2.03 17.90 4.05
N GLU A 49 1.02 18.78 4.01
CA GLU A 49 1.04 20.04 4.75
C GLU A 49 1.13 19.79 6.27
N LEU A 50 0.33 18.86 6.80
CA LEU A 50 0.38 18.49 8.20
C LEU A 50 1.70 17.82 8.60
N ALA A 51 2.36 17.11 7.68
CA ALA A 51 3.66 16.49 7.92
C ALA A 51 4.79 17.54 8.11
N GLY A 52 4.61 18.76 7.60
CA GLY A 52 5.51 19.90 7.81
C GLY A 52 5.29 20.63 9.13
N VAL A 53 4.25 20.32 9.89
CA VAL A 53 3.93 20.99 11.17
C VAL A 53 4.69 20.29 12.32
N GLU A 54 5.19 21.10 13.26
CA GLU A 54 5.90 20.59 14.43
C GLU A 54 5.00 19.66 15.29
N PRO A 55 5.52 18.55 15.80
CA PRO A 55 4.75 17.60 16.60
C PRO A 55 4.12 18.22 17.88
N SER A 56 4.72 19.25 18.42
CA SER A 56 4.19 20.02 19.57
C SER A 56 2.91 20.77 19.24
N GLU A 57 2.81 21.33 18.03
CA GLU A 57 1.62 22.02 17.53
C GLU A 57 0.53 21.01 17.12
N LEU A 58 0.90 19.89 16.52
CA LEU A 58 -0.03 18.81 16.18
C LEU A 58 -0.60 18.07 17.41
N GLY A 59 0.04 18.19 18.57
CA GLY A 59 -0.28 17.40 19.76
C GLY A 59 0.27 15.96 19.73
N GLY A 60 1.29 15.69 18.88
CA GLY A 60 1.97 14.42 18.78
C GLY A 60 2.46 14.06 17.38
N LYS A 61 2.93 12.83 17.22
CA LYS A 61 3.35 12.33 15.89
C LYS A 61 2.16 12.26 14.94
N LEU A 62 2.30 12.74 13.70
CA LEU A 62 1.23 12.86 12.71
C LEU A 62 0.38 11.60 12.57
N ALA A 63 1.00 10.42 12.39
CA ALA A 63 0.24 9.17 12.26
C ALA A 63 -0.62 8.84 13.49
N ALA A 64 -0.16 9.19 14.71
CA ALA A 64 -0.94 8.99 15.92
C ALA A 64 -2.11 9.99 16.01
N VAL A 65 -1.87 11.23 15.64
CA VAL A 65 -2.91 12.28 15.59
C VAL A 65 -3.99 11.92 14.58
N LEU A 66 -3.60 11.50 13.37
CA LEU A 66 -4.53 11.06 12.33
C LEU A 66 -5.34 9.82 12.78
N ALA A 67 -4.69 8.83 13.40
CA ALA A 67 -5.38 7.64 13.89
C ALA A 67 -6.49 8.00 14.89
N ASN A 68 -6.19 8.87 15.85
CA ASN A 68 -7.15 9.30 16.86
C ASN A 68 -8.28 10.17 16.28
N ARG A 69 -7.92 11.14 15.45
CA ARG A 69 -8.87 12.12 14.91
C ARG A 69 -9.82 11.52 13.89
N LEU A 70 -9.31 10.66 13.01
CA LEU A 70 -10.08 9.99 11.97
C LEU A 70 -10.71 8.67 12.45
N ARG A 71 -10.36 8.20 13.66
CA ARG A 71 -10.83 6.93 14.23
C ARG A 71 -10.48 5.73 13.34
N ILE A 72 -9.25 5.72 12.82
CA ILE A 72 -8.67 4.64 12.03
C ILE A 72 -7.55 3.96 12.80
N THR A 73 -7.10 2.80 12.33
CA THR A 73 -5.98 2.11 12.97
C THR A 73 -4.67 2.90 12.80
N ARG A 74 -3.70 2.71 13.71
CA ARG A 74 -2.37 3.31 13.57
C ARG A 74 -1.65 2.85 12.29
N ALA A 75 -1.85 1.59 11.91
CA ALA A 75 -1.30 1.04 10.66
C ALA A 75 -1.87 1.76 9.44
N GLU A 76 -3.19 1.98 9.41
CA GLU A 76 -3.85 2.72 8.33
C GLU A 76 -3.40 4.19 8.28
N ALA A 77 -3.28 4.85 9.43
CA ALA A 77 -2.77 6.22 9.49
C ALA A 77 -1.31 6.32 8.98
N SER A 78 -0.43 5.40 9.40
CA SER A 78 0.93 5.31 8.87
C SER A 78 0.96 5.07 7.36
N ARG A 79 0.10 4.17 6.87
CA ARG A 79 -0.03 3.90 5.44
C ARG A 79 -0.37 5.17 4.66
N ARG A 80 -1.38 5.94 5.11
CA ARG A 80 -1.79 7.20 4.47
C ARG A 80 -0.69 8.25 4.48
N VAL A 81 0.06 8.38 5.58
CA VAL A 81 1.19 9.32 5.65
C VAL A 81 2.29 8.94 4.65
N HIS A 82 2.67 7.67 4.57
CA HIS A 82 3.66 7.22 3.60
C HIS A 82 3.15 7.31 2.14
N GLU A 83 1.87 7.05 1.91
CA GLU A 83 1.26 7.17 0.59
C GLU A 83 1.22 8.63 0.13
N ALA A 84 0.86 9.55 1.02
CA ALA A 84 0.90 10.98 0.74
C ALA A 84 2.32 11.49 0.42
N ALA A 85 3.34 10.97 1.11
CA ALA A 85 4.73 11.32 0.84
C ALA A 85 5.20 10.86 -0.55
N ASP A 86 4.69 9.71 -1.04
CA ASP A 86 5.06 9.16 -2.34
C ASP A 86 4.23 9.76 -3.50
N LEU A 87 2.95 10.06 -3.28
CA LEU A 87 1.98 10.43 -4.32
C LEU A 87 1.53 11.88 -4.28
N GLY A 88 1.69 12.57 -3.15
CA GLY A 88 1.35 13.98 -3.02
C GLY A 88 2.41 14.90 -3.61
N GLU A 89 2.00 16.14 -3.91
CA GLU A 89 2.94 17.21 -4.27
C GLU A 89 3.95 17.41 -3.13
N ARG A 90 5.21 17.59 -3.50
CA ARG A 90 6.31 17.84 -2.59
C ARG A 90 6.78 19.29 -2.73
N ARG A 91 7.48 19.80 -1.74
CA ARG A 91 8.11 21.12 -1.81
C ARG A 91 9.60 20.99 -1.54
N ALA A 92 10.40 21.67 -2.35
CA ALA A 92 11.82 21.86 -2.09
C ALA A 92 12.02 22.76 -0.86
N LEU A 93 13.23 22.79 -0.31
CA LEU A 93 13.58 23.66 0.83
C LEU A 93 13.37 25.16 0.54
N ASN A 94 13.44 25.56 -0.73
CA ASN A 94 13.17 26.92 -1.18
C ASN A 94 11.66 27.18 -1.44
N GLY A 95 10.78 26.20 -1.16
CA GLY A 95 9.34 26.31 -1.35
C GLY A 95 8.83 25.94 -2.76
N GLU A 96 9.72 25.66 -3.70
CA GLU A 96 9.38 25.29 -5.07
C GLU A 96 8.60 23.96 -5.12
N PRO A 97 7.50 23.86 -5.89
CA PRO A 97 6.77 22.62 -6.04
C PRO A 97 7.63 21.58 -6.77
N LEU A 98 7.63 20.35 -6.24
CA LEU A 98 8.28 19.20 -6.84
C LEU A 98 7.23 18.14 -7.18
N GLU A 99 7.46 17.42 -8.26
CA GLU A 99 6.62 16.28 -8.62
C GLU A 99 6.61 15.22 -7.53
N PRO A 100 5.53 14.43 -7.44
CA PRO A 100 5.49 13.23 -6.60
C PRO A 100 6.67 12.29 -6.86
N VAL A 101 6.98 11.44 -5.89
CA VAL A 101 7.99 10.36 -6.07
C VAL A 101 7.53 9.37 -7.13
N LEU A 102 6.22 9.11 -7.19
CA LEU A 102 5.56 8.19 -8.12
C LEU A 102 4.55 8.98 -9.00
N PRO A 103 5.03 9.75 -9.99
CA PRO A 103 4.19 10.73 -10.68
C PRO A 103 3.08 10.09 -11.54
N ALA A 104 3.37 8.99 -12.23
CA ALA A 104 2.38 8.31 -13.07
C ALA A 104 1.30 7.61 -12.21
N THR A 105 1.67 7.04 -11.08
CA THR A 105 0.73 6.45 -10.10
C THR A 105 -0.15 7.53 -9.49
N ALA A 106 0.42 8.67 -9.11
CA ALA A 106 -0.31 9.81 -8.56
C ALA A 106 -1.34 10.36 -9.56
N ALA A 107 -0.95 10.52 -10.82
CA ALA A 107 -1.84 10.96 -11.89
C ALA A 107 -2.98 9.95 -12.14
N ALA A 108 -2.67 8.66 -12.19
CA ALA A 108 -3.66 7.61 -12.41
C ALA A 108 -4.63 7.47 -11.22
N GLN A 109 -4.17 7.62 -9.98
CA GLN A 109 -5.05 7.64 -8.81
C GLN A 109 -5.97 8.88 -8.82
N ARG A 110 -5.45 10.06 -9.17
CA ARG A 110 -6.23 11.29 -9.30
C ARG A 110 -7.35 11.19 -10.34
N ASN A 111 -7.12 10.40 -11.38
CA ASN A 111 -8.12 10.14 -12.43
C ASN A 111 -9.09 8.98 -12.08
N GLY A 112 -8.96 8.37 -10.89
CA GLY A 112 -9.78 7.23 -10.50
C GLY A 112 -9.43 5.89 -11.19
N ASP A 113 -8.33 5.86 -11.95
CA ASP A 113 -7.87 4.65 -12.65
C ASP A 113 -7.32 3.60 -11.66
N LEU A 114 -6.59 4.05 -10.63
CA LEU A 114 -5.93 3.20 -9.65
C LEU A 114 -6.56 3.33 -8.25
N GLY A 115 -6.99 2.21 -7.68
CA GLY A 115 -7.42 2.14 -6.29
C GLY A 115 -6.26 1.86 -5.32
N PRO A 116 -6.53 1.91 -3.98
CA PRO A 116 -5.50 1.76 -2.95
C PRO A 116 -4.70 0.45 -3.05
N ALA A 117 -5.32 -0.64 -3.50
CA ALA A 117 -4.64 -1.92 -3.68
C ALA A 117 -3.65 -1.91 -4.85
N HIS A 118 -3.95 -1.23 -5.96
CA HIS A 118 -3.00 -1.03 -7.07
C HIS A 118 -1.81 -0.17 -6.60
N VAL A 119 -2.10 0.94 -5.92
CA VAL A 119 -1.08 1.82 -5.34
C VAL A 119 -0.15 1.04 -4.41
N ALA A 120 -0.69 0.16 -3.55
CA ALA A 120 0.11 -0.67 -2.66
C ALA A 120 1.07 -1.60 -3.43
N VAL A 121 0.62 -2.20 -4.54
CA VAL A 121 1.47 -3.04 -5.41
C VAL A 121 2.61 -2.22 -5.99
N ILE A 122 2.32 -1.06 -6.59
CA ILE A 122 3.34 -0.21 -7.24
C ILE A 122 4.34 0.32 -6.20
N ARG A 123 3.89 0.79 -5.05
CA ARG A 123 4.75 1.23 -3.95
C ARG A 123 5.64 0.10 -3.42
N SER A 124 5.08 -1.10 -3.25
CA SER A 124 5.85 -2.29 -2.86
C SER A 124 6.91 -2.65 -3.90
N PHE A 125 6.57 -2.57 -5.18
CA PHE A 125 7.54 -2.76 -6.27
C PHE A 125 8.66 -1.72 -6.17
N TRP A 126 8.34 -0.42 -6.10
CA TRP A 126 9.32 0.67 -6.02
C TRP A 126 10.31 0.49 -4.87
N GLN A 127 9.83 0.08 -3.71
CA GLN A 127 10.65 -0.17 -2.52
C GLN A 127 11.56 -1.40 -2.64
N ARG A 128 11.23 -2.34 -3.54
CA ARG A 128 12.00 -3.57 -3.78
C ARG A 128 13.02 -3.44 -4.90
N VAL A 129 12.91 -2.43 -5.77
CA VAL A 129 13.86 -2.24 -6.87
C VAL A 129 15.26 -2.05 -6.30
N PRO A 130 16.26 -2.87 -6.72
CA PRO A 130 17.62 -2.78 -6.22
C PRO A 130 18.28 -1.43 -6.49
N ASP A 131 19.17 -0.97 -5.60
CA ASP A 131 19.80 0.35 -5.68
C ASP A 131 20.68 0.54 -6.93
N PHE A 132 21.13 -0.54 -7.58
CA PHE A 132 21.89 -0.46 -8.83
C PHE A 132 21.06 -0.08 -10.05
N VAL A 133 19.72 -0.23 -9.98
CA VAL A 133 18.83 0.20 -11.07
C VAL A 133 18.78 1.72 -11.07
N ASP A 134 19.12 2.34 -12.20
CA ASP A 134 19.10 3.80 -12.34
C ASP A 134 17.70 4.40 -12.20
N ILE A 135 17.66 5.68 -11.83
CA ILE A 135 16.40 6.37 -11.54
C ILE A 135 15.47 6.48 -12.77
N GLU A 136 16.03 6.62 -13.96
CA GLU A 136 15.26 6.73 -15.19
C GLU A 136 14.52 5.41 -15.49
N THR A 137 15.22 4.30 -15.31
CA THR A 137 14.63 2.95 -15.45
C THR A 137 13.56 2.70 -14.38
N ARG A 138 13.78 3.12 -13.13
CA ARG A 138 12.77 3.04 -12.06
C ARG A 138 11.50 3.83 -12.42
N VAL A 139 11.65 5.06 -12.88
CA VAL A 139 10.52 5.93 -13.28
C VAL A 139 9.76 5.31 -14.47
N ARG A 140 10.46 4.76 -15.45
CA ARG A 140 9.82 4.05 -16.57
C ARG A 140 9.04 2.82 -16.11
N ALA A 141 9.60 2.06 -15.18
CA ALA A 141 8.94 0.88 -14.61
C ALA A 141 7.67 1.27 -13.82
N GLU A 142 7.73 2.34 -13.03
CA GLU A 142 6.58 2.91 -12.32
C GLU A 142 5.48 3.31 -13.29
N ALA A 143 5.81 4.07 -14.33
CA ALA A 143 4.86 4.51 -15.35
C ALA A 143 4.24 3.33 -16.11
N GLN A 144 5.01 2.26 -16.37
CA GLN A 144 4.50 1.05 -16.98
C GLN A 144 3.51 0.33 -16.07
N LEU A 145 3.82 0.19 -14.77
CA LEU A 145 2.91 -0.44 -13.81
C LEU A 145 1.64 0.39 -13.60
N ALA A 146 1.74 1.72 -13.54
CA ALA A 146 0.58 2.60 -13.47
C ALA A 146 -0.34 2.43 -14.69
N ARG A 147 0.22 2.29 -15.89
CA ARG A 147 -0.53 2.01 -17.12
C ARG A 147 -1.21 0.63 -17.07
N LEU A 148 -0.47 -0.41 -16.70
CA LEU A 148 -1.01 -1.77 -16.59
C LEU A 148 -2.11 -1.87 -15.53
N GLY A 149 -2.01 -1.13 -14.44
CA GLY A 149 -3.02 -1.12 -13.38
C GLY A 149 -4.38 -0.58 -13.80
N ARG A 150 -4.48 0.16 -14.92
CA ARG A 150 -5.76 0.59 -15.51
C ARG A 150 -6.57 -0.55 -16.12
N GLU A 151 -5.89 -1.60 -16.55
CA GLU A 151 -6.47 -2.71 -17.30
C GLU A 151 -6.54 -4.01 -16.49
N HIS A 152 -5.81 -4.08 -15.37
CA HIS A 152 -5.65 -5.29 -14.60
C HIS A 152 -6.05 -5.10 -13.14
N ARG A 153 -6.57 -6.16 -12.52
CA ARG A 153 -6.83 -6.18 -11.09
C ARG A 153 -5.52 -6.13 -10.28
N PRO A 154 -5.56 -5.70 -9.00
CA PRO A 154 -4.36 -5.61 -8.17
C PRO A 154 -3.57 -6.92 -8.04
N ASP A 155 -4.25 -8.07 -8.00
CA ASP A 155 -3.62 -9.39 -7.93
C ASP A 155 -2.92 -9.78 -9.25
N GLU A 156 -3.45 -9.37 -10.38
CA GLU A 156 -2.82 -9.52 -11.70
C GLU A 156 -1.65 -8.56 -11.85
N LEU A 157 -1.83 -7.31 -11.44
CA LEU A 157 -0.75 -6.30 -11.44
C LEU A 157 0.42 -6.75 -10.57
N ALA A 158 0.18 -7.38 -9.41
CA ALA A 158 1.25 -7.90 -8.55
C ALA A 158 2.12 -8.94 -9.29
N ARG A 159 1.49 -9.85 -10.04
CA ARG A 159 2.22 -10.84 -10.87
C ARG A 159 3.01 -10.19 -12.00
N LEU A 160 2.47 -9.13 -12.61
CA LEU A 160 3.17 -8.35 -13.64
C LEU A 160 4.34 -7.56 -13.03
N ALA A 161 4.17 -7.01 -11.83
CA ALA A 161 5.23 -6.33 -11.11
C ALA A 161 6.38 -7.27 -10.75
N ASP A 162 6.09 -8.51 -10.34
CA ASP A 162 7.13 -9.51 -10.08
C ASP A 162 7.87 -9.89 -11.37
N LYS A 163 7.18 -10.09 -12.50
CA LYS A 163 7.83 -10.32 -13.80
C LYS A 163 8.71 -9.13 -14.24
N LEU A 164 8.23 -7.91 -14.00
CA LEU A 164 9.02 -6.72 -14.31
C LEU A 164 10.26 -6.66 -13.42
N MET A 165 10.15 -7.06 -12.15
CA MET A 165 11.29 -7.17 -11.25
C MET A 165 12.33 -8.20 -11.76
N ASP A 166 11.88 -9.37 -12.22
CA ASP A 166 12.76 -10.38 -12.83
C ASP A 166 13.50 -9.84 -14.07
N CYS A 167 12.84 -8.98 -14.86
CA CYS A 167 13.49 -8.31 -15.99
C CYS A 167 14.55 -7.28 -15.56
N LEU A 168 14.32 -6.57 -14.44
CA LEU A 168 15.27 -5.57 -13.93
C LEU A 168 16.42 -6.19 -13.11
N ASN A 169 16.20 -7.37 -12.58
CA ASN A 169 17.16 -8.11 -11.76
C ASN A 169 17.14 -9.60 -12.13
N PRO A 170 17.57 -9.97 -13.36
CA PRO A 170 17.46 -11.33 -13.88
C PRO A 170 18.26 -12.36 -13.07
N ASP A 171 19.36 -11.94 -12.48
CA ASP A 171 20.23 -12.81 -11.67
C ASP A 171 19.70 -12.96 -10.23
N GLY A 172 18.67 -12.21 -9.85
CA GLY A 172 18.12 -12.23 -8.50
C GLY A 172 19.06 -11.70 -7.43
N ASP A 173 20.05 -10.91 -7.84
CA ASP A 173 21.04 -10.34 -6.95
C ASP A 173 20.46 -9.20 -6.11
N PHE A 174 20.27 -9.49 -4.82
CA PHE A 174 19.98 -8.49 -3.82
C PHE A 174 21.15 -8.35 -2.89
N SER A 175 21.64 -7.13 -2.71
CA SER A 175 22.72 -6.85 -1.76
C SER A 175 22.25 -7.14 -0.32
N ASP A 176 23.20 -7.31 0.59
CA ASP A 176 22.89 -7.44 2.02
C ASP A 176 22.16 -6.19 2.56
N VAL A 177 22.41 -5.03 1.95
CA VAL A 177 21.67 -3.79 2.27
C VAL A 177 20.21 -3.88 1.84
N ASP A 178 19.92 -4.40 0.65
CA ASP A 178 18.55 -4.60 0.17
C ASP A 178 17.80 -5.62 1.04
N ARG A 179 18.48 -6.70 1.42
CA ARG A 179 17.92 -7.70 2.37
C ARG A 179 17.70 -7.10 3.75
N ALA A 180 18.64 -6.25 4.23
CA ALA A 180 18.54 -5.60 5.53
C ALA A 180 17.35 -4.64 5.63
N LYS A 181 16.98 -3.96 4.54
CA LYS A 181 15.80 -3.08 4.47
C LYS A 181 14.49 -3.84 4.68
N ARG A 182 14.44 -5.12 4.33
CA ARG A 182 13.22 -5.94 4.34
C ARG A 182 13.14 -6.94 5.48
N ARG A 183 14.28 -7.45 5.96
CA ARG A 183 14.30 -8.46 7.02
C ARG A 183 13.73 -7.90 8.31
N GLY A 184 12.92 -8.69 8.95
CA GLY A 184 12.36 -8.39 10.27
C GLY A 184 11.32 -9.42 10.65
N LEU A 185 11.24 -9.73 11.94
CA LEU A 185 10.26 -10.63 12.50
C LEU A 185 9.54 -9.93 13.64
N THR A 186 8.23 -9.95 13.61
CA THR A 186 7.40 -9.38 14.67
C THR A 186 6.48 -10.46 15.21
N ILE A 187 6.53 -10.67 16.53
CA ILE A 187 5.57 -11.50 17.25
C ILE A 187 4.50 -10.57 17.80
N GLY A 188 3.25 -10.76 17.38
CA GLY A 188 2.11 -9.98 17.82
C GLY A 188 1.70 -10.33 19.24
N ARG A 189 0.76 -9.54 19.78
CA ARG A 189 0.21 -9.77 21.12
C ARG A 189 -0.54 -11.11 21.14
N GLN A 190 -0.38 -11.82 22.25
CA GLN A 190 -1.12 -13.04 22.55
C GLN A 190 -2.63 -12.76 22.67
N ASP A 191 -3.44 -13.57 22.05
CA ASP A 191 -4.89 -13.52 22.15
C ASP A 191 -5.41 -14.27 23.40
N ILE A 192 -6.72 -14.35 23.54
CA ILE A 192 -7.38 -15.03 24.69
C ILE A 192 -7.17 -16.57 24.67
N ALA A 193 -6.81 -17.15 23.55
CA ALA A 193 -6.50 -18.57 23.38
C ALA A 193 -5.01 -18.86 23.60
N GLY A 194 -4.22 -17.85 23.96
CA GLY A 194 -2.78 -17.99 24.15
C GLY A 194 -1.97 -17.98 22.83
N MET A 195 -2.60 -17.69 21.69
CA MET A 195 -1.94 -17.69 20.39
C MET A 195 -1.37 -16.33 20.05
N SER A 196 -0.21 -16.30 19.39
CA SER A 196 0.44 -15.07 18.93
C SER A 196 0.71 -15.14 17.44
N PRO A 197 0.30 -14.15 16.63
CA PRO A 197 0.64 -14.11 15.22
C PRO A 197 2.12 -13.76 15.03
N ILE A 198 2.76 -14.39 14.05
CA ILE A 198 4.12 -14.10 13.62
C ILE A 198 4.05 -13.56 12.20
N ASN A 199 4.66 -12.38 11.98
CA ASN A 199 4.73 -11.75 10.67
C ASN A 199 6.14 -11.23 10.42
N GLY A 200 6.62 -11.38 9.18
CA GLY A 200 7.89 -10.81 8.81
C GLY A 200 8.52 -11.46 7.59
N TRP A 201 9.76 -11.02 7.33
CA TRP A 201 10.58 -11.51 6.23
C TRP A 201 11.88 -12.07 6.81
N LEU A 202 12.22 -13.27 6.40
CA LEU A 202 13.42 -13.98 6.82
C LEU A 202 14.47 -13.93 5.72
N THR A 203 15.75 -13.87 6.11
CA THR A 203 16.84 -14.15 5.17
C THR A 203 16.83 -15.64 4.80
N PRO A 204 17.48 -16.05 3.68
CA PRO A 204 17.57 -17.46 3.31
C PRO A 204 18.14 -18.34 4.42
N GLU A 205 19.13 -17.86 5.15
CA GLU A 205 19.79 -18.57 6.25
C GLU A 205 18.83 -18.75 7.46
N ALA A 206 18.11 -17.67 7.82
CA ALA A 206 17.14 -17.72 8.91
C ALA A 206 15.97 -18.64 8.55
N ARG A 207 15.53 -18.65 7.29
CA ARG A 207 14.52 -19.58 6.79
C ARG A 207 14.99 -21.01 6.89
N ALA A 208 16.19 -21.33 6.38
CA ALA A 208 16.74 -22.68 6.44
C ALA A 208 16.86 -23.19 7.88
N THR A 209 17.23 -22.31 8.82
CA THR A 209 17.29 -22.65 10.25
C THR A 209 15.90 -22.97 10.80
N LEU A 210 14.87 -22.18 10.47
CA LEU A 210 13.50 -22.44 10.90
C LEU A 210 12.94 -23.72 10.27
N ASP A 211 13.17 -23.94 8.97
CA ASP A 211 12.75 -25.14 8.28
C ASP A 211 13.37 -26.40 8.94
N ALA A 212 14.64 -26.37 9.35
CA ALA A 212 15.30 -27.43 10.09
C ALA A 212 14.70 -27.65 11.48
N VAL A 213 14.36 -26.57 12.19
CA VAL A 213 13.67 -26.63 13.50
C VAL A 213 12.29 -27.25 13.35
N PHE A 214 11.50 -26.83 12.36
CA PHE A 214 10.16 -27.35 12.12
C PHE A 214 10.21 -28.84 11.69
N ALA A 215 11.14 -29.21 10.83
CA ALA A 215 11.33 -30.59 10.44
C ALA A 215 11.66 -31.52 11.63
N LYS A 216 12.37 -30.99 12.64
CA LYS A 216 12.77 -31.76 13.83
C LYS A 216 11.73 -31.72 14.94
N LEU A 217 11.05 -30.59 15.18
CA LEU A 217 10.22 -30.38 16.38
C LEU A 217 8.72 -30.34 16.07
N ALA A 218 8.32 -30.08 14.82
CA ALA A 218 6.93 -29.99 14.39
C ALA A 218 6.56 -31.03 13.34
N ALA A 219 7.35 -32.12 13.20
CA ALA A 219 6.98 -33.23 12.36
C ALA A 219 5.74 -33.95 12.98
N PRO A 220 4.85 -34.48 12.14
CA PRO A 220 3.70 -35.27 12.63
C PRO A 220 4.14 -36.32 13.66
N GLY A 221 3.46 -36.38 14.80
CA GLY A 221 3.76 -37.29 15.91
C GLY A 221 4.83 -36.85 16.90
N MET A 222 5.50 -35.69 16.69
CA MET A 222 6.56 -35.23 17.61
C MET A 222 6.05 -34.39 18.79
N CYS A 223 4.90 -33.71 18.65
CA CYS A 223 4.36 -32.84 19.69
C CYS A 223 2.97 -33.24 20.20
N ASN A 224 2.34 -34.22 19.61
CA ASN A 224 1.03 -34.76 20.04
C ASN A 224 1.05 -36.25 20.01
N PRO A 225 1.06 -36.95 21.20
CA PRO A 225 1.06 -38.42 21.27
C PRO A 225 -0.17 -39.08 20.63
N ASP A 226 -1.26 -38.30 20.44
CA ASP A 226 -2.52 -38.77 19.88
C ASP A 226 -2.58 -38.67 18.34
N ASP A 227 -1.56 -38.13 17.69
CA ASP A 227 -1.44 -38.01 16.22
C ASP A 227 -0.62 -39.15 15.58
N ALA A 228 -0.47 -40.27 16.27
CA ALA A 228 0.28 -41.43 15.81
C ALA A 228 -0.63 -42.47 15.13
#